data_1fc4a3102cb25af643ac7c71f2e210d9
#
_entry.id   1fc4a3102cb25af643ac7c71f2e210d9
#
_cell.length_a   1.000
_cell.length_b   1.000
_cell.length_c   1.000
_cell.angle_alpha   90.00
_cell.angle_beta   90.00
_cell.angle_gamma   90.00
#
_symmetry.space_group_name_H-M   'P 1'
#
loop_
_entity.id
_entity.type
_entity.pdbx_description
1 polymer ?
#
loop_
_entity_poly.entity_id
_entity_poly.type
_entity_poly.pdbx_seq_one_letter_code
_entity_poly.pdbx_strand_id
1 'polypeptide(L)'
;MTRTTSTCPYPGTTSTDDNAKRVEYAKSVGADAYVSFHCDSSRNSGASGAKIFYPNANYNGNIGSQGAGLSQKILDNLTSLGLNNHGILIRNSEDNTLYPDGSLADYYGVIRRSKLNGFPGIIIEHAFVTNKSDASFMGNEDNLQKMGHADALGIAQYYGLSKTYFGIKSVDFSQENDYDRITVNADSNIGEPKYKVQAYDLDKKIWVTLASDSTDSTVTWKPEAKSYYIHVEITAPNGAVASYDSAFSSDIDYTKSYVKINGATWKINPHSIDLGVGYNHSGGDVLFKWQVYNLDTKKWTTLADRYSGNWITWRPTPGNYWVHVEAITQGGAQDQYTYCFN
;
A
#
# COMPACT_ATOMS: atom_id res chain seq x y z
N MET A 1 -22.70 -8.07 6.50
CA MET A 1 -22.67 -9.54 6.72
C MET A 1 -23.79 -9.92 7.69
N THR A 2 -24.65 -10.87 7.35
CA THR A 2 -25.79 -11.27 8.20
C THR A 2 -25.41 -12.33 9.25
N ARG A 3 -24.18 -12.85 9.21
CA ARG A 3 -23.64 -13.84 10.15
C ARG A 3 -22.14 -13.61 10.31
N THR A 4 -21.70 -13.44 11.54
CA THR A 4 -20.29 -13.16 11.89
C THR A 4 -19.64 -14.29 12.72
N THR A 5 -20.43 -15.27 13.12
CA THR A 5 -19.99 -16.43 13.91
C THR A 5 -20.58 -17.73 13.37
N SER A 6 -20.13 -18.87 13.84
CA SER A 6 -20.71 -20.19 13.52
C SER A 6 -22.10 -20.42 14.11
N THR A 7 -22.51 -19.61 15.09
CA THR A 7 -23.82 -19.71 15.73
C THR A 7 -24.92 -19.01 14.94
N CYS A 8 -26.14 -19.52 15.03
CA CYS A 8 -27.32 -18.87 14.44
C CYS A 8 -27.52 -17.50 15.10
N PRO A 9 -27.60 -16.39 14.30
CA PRO A 9 -27.83 -15.05 14.86
C PRO A 9 -29.24 -14.86 15.48
N TYR A 10 -30.17 -15.77 15.18
CA TYR A 10 -31.55 -15.76 15.69
C TYR A 10 -31.87 -17.10 16.41
N PRO A 11 -31.29 -17.34 17.60
CA PRO A 11 -31.45 -18.61 18.31
C PRO A 11 -32.93 -18.87 18.67
N GLY A 12 -33.32 -20.15 18.67
CA GLY A 12 -34.73 -20.56 18.95
C GLY A 12 -35.70 -20.42 17.77
N THR A 13 -35.21 -20.08 16.56
CA THR A 13 -36.00 -20.02 15.35
C THR A 13 -35.78 -21.24 14.44
N THR A 14 -36.71 -21.53 13.55
CA THR A 14 -36.51 -22.52 12.47
C THR A 14 -35.50 -21.99 11.45
N SER A 15 -34.89 -22.88 10.66
CA SER A 15 -34.00 -22.44 9.55
C SER A 15 -34.74 -21.53 8.54
N THR A 16 -36.03 -21.75 8.36
CA THR A 16 -36.89 -20.94 7.50
C THR A 16 -37.05 -19.52 8.05
N ASP A 17 -37.26 -19.38 9.37
CA ASP A 17 -37.42 -18.08 10.02
C ASP A 17 -36.07 -17.35 10.13
N ASP A 18 -34.98 -18.06 10.41
CA ASP A 18 -33.64 -17.49 10.40
C ASP A 18 -33.31 -16.89 9.03
N ASN A 19 -33.55 -17.64 7.94
CA ASN A 19 -33.34 -17.15 6.60
C ASN A 19 -34.25 -15.95 6.25
N ALA A 20 -35.50 -15.94 6.72
CA ALA A 20 -36.39 -14.80 6.55
C ALA A 20 -35.84 -13.53 7.21
N LYS A 21 -35.45 -13.63 8.48
CA LYS A 21 -34.87 -12.50 9.22
C LYS A 21 -33.58 -11.97 8.63
N ARG A 22 -32.76 -12.84 8.05
CA ARG A 22 -31.52 -12.40 7.35
C ARG A 22 -31.84 -11.57 6.10
N VAL A 23 -32.85 -11.96 5.34
CA VAL A 23 -33.30 -11.20 4.14
C VAL A 23 -33.94 -9.87 4.58
N GLU A 24 -34.72 -9.87 5.66
CA GLU A 24 -35.29 -8.64 6.25
C GLU A 24 -34.19 -7.69 6.72
N TYR A 25 -33.15 -8.21 7.35
CA TYR A 25 -31.97 -7.42 7.73
C TYR A 25 -31.29 -6.82 6.49
N ALA A 26 -31.05 -7.62 5.44
CA ALA A 26 -30.47 -7.11 4.19
C ALA A 26 -31.30 -5.96 3.61
N LYS A 27 -32.62 -6.07 3.62
CA LYS A 27 -33.53 -4.98 3.22
C LYS A 27 -33.37 -3.75 4.11
N SER A 28 -33.31 -3.94 5.43
CA SER A 28 -33.25 -2.82 6.40
C SER A 28 -31.98 -1.97 6.26
N VAL A 29 -30.90 -2.55 5.74
CA VAL A 29 -29.63 -1.84 5.48
C VAL A 29 -29.49 -1.39 4.02
N GLY A 30 -30.53 -1.53 3.19
CA GLY A 30 -30.52 -1.09 1.80
C GLY A 30 -29.59 -1.90 0.90
N ALA A 31 -29.49 -3.22 1.11
CA ALA A 31 -28.63 -4.08 0.30
C ALA A 31 -29.13 -4.22 -1.12
N ASP A 32 -28.22 -4.15 -2.10
CA ASP A 32 -28.50 -4.32 -3.52
C ASP A 32 -28.59 -5.80 -3.94
N ALA A 33 -28.06 -6.72 -3.13
CA ALA A 33 -28.15 -8.18 -3.34
C ALA A 33 -28.03 -8.95 -2.03
N TYR A 34 -28.53 -10.19 -2.02
CA TYR A 34 -28.28 -11.18 -0.97
C TYR A 34 -27.50 -12.36 -1.55
N VAL A 35 -26.30 -12.59 -1.04
CA VAL A 35 -25.41 -13.68 -1.50
C VAL A 35 -25.26 -14.70 -0.38
N SER A 36 -25.58 -15.96 -0.68
CA SER A 36 -25.48 -17.09 0.26
C SER A 36 -24.40 -18.06 -0.21
N PHE A 37 -23.42 -18.32 0.65
CA PHE A 37 -22.28 -19.18 0.35
C PHE A 37 -22.51 -20.59 0.86
N HIS A 38 -22.39 -21.57 -0.01
CA HIS A 38 -22.63 -22.99 0.26
C HIS A 38 -21.60 -23.87 -0.44
N CYS A 39 -21.57 -25.13 -0.02
CA CYS A 39 -20.94 -26.24 -0.73
C CYS A 39 -22.00 -27.29 -1.00
N ASP A 40 -21.99 -27.86 -2.20
CA ASP A 40 -22.97 -28.86 -2.64
C ASP A 40 -22.60 -30.28 -2.24
N SER A 41 -23.55 -31.18 -2.39
CA SER A 41 -23.34 -32.61 -2.26
C SER A 41 -24.15 -33.37 -3.31
N SER A 42 -23.62 -34.50 -3.80
CA SER A 42 -24.31 -35.35 -4.75
C SER A 42 -24.11 -36.82 -4.41
N ARG A 43 -25.11 -37.67 -4.69
CA ARG A 43 -24.95 -39.14 -4.68
C ARG A 43 -24.05 -39.60 -5.83
N ASN A 44 -23.93 -38.83 -6.90
CA ASN A 44 -22.95 -39.03 -7.96
C ASN A 44 -21.63 -38.35 -7.57
N SER A 45 -20.63 -39.14 -7.15
CA SER A 45 -19.30 -38.64 -6.80
C SER A 45 -18.54 -38.04 -7.99
N GLY A 46 -18.99 -38.22 -9.22
CA GLY A 46 -18.47 -37.56 -10.42
C GLY A 46 -18.97 -36.11 -10.59
N ALA A 47 -20.02 -35.69 -9.87
CA ALA A 47 -20.45 -34.30 -9.89
C ALA A 47 -19.38 -33.41 -9.22
N SER A 48 -18.94 -32.33 -9.89
CA SER A 48 -17.84 -31.47 -9.43
C SER A 48 -17.97 -30.04 -9.97
N GLY A 49 -17.37 -29.08 -9.27
CA GLY A 49 -17.27 -27.70 -9.71
C GLY A 49 -18.31 -26.77 -9.13
N ALA A 50 -18.31 -25.52 -9.59
CA ALA A 50 -19.18 -24.46 -9.07
C ALA A 50 -20.46 -24.31 -9.87
N LYS A 51 -21.58 -24.02 -9.16
CA LYS A 51 -22.85 -23.60 -9.74
C LYS A 51 -23.49 -22.51 -8.90
N ILE A 52 -24.36 -21.71 -9.50
CA ILE A 52 -25.03 -20.62 -8.78
C ILE A 52 -26.51 -20.64 -9.10
N PHE A 53 -27.35 -20.69 -8.05
CA PHE A 53 -28.79 -20.51 -8.21
C PHE A 53 -29.15 -19.04 -8.11
N TYR A 54 -30.01 -18.58 -9.04
CA TYR A 54 -30.47 -17.20 -9.13
C TYR A 54 -31.98 -17.13 -9.33
N PRO A 55 -32.63 -15.95 -9.13
CA PRO A 55 -34.09 -15.81 -9.27
C PRO A 55 -34.56 -16.09 -10.71
N ASN A 56 -35.69 -16.80 -10.83
CA ASN A 56 -36.34 -17.03 -12.13
C ASN A 56 -36.86 -15.69 -12.75
N ALA A 57 -37.40 -15.73 -13.97
CA ALA A 57 -37.90 -14.53 -14.66
C ALA A 57 -39.35 -14.15 -14.27
N ASN A 58 -40.00 -14.95 -13.41
CA ASN A 58 -41.40 -14.71 -13.01
C ASN A 58 -41.54 -13.54 -12.04
N TYR A 59 -42.73 -12.95 -11.92
CA TYR A 59 -43.08 -11.84 -11.04
C TYR A 59 -42.28 -10.55 -11.35
N ASN A 60 -41.03 -10.46 -11.04
CA ASN A 60 -40.17 -9.31 -11.36
C ASN A 60 -38.94 -9.77 -12.19
N GLY A 61 -39.12 -9.74 -13.53
CA GLY A 61 -38.12 -10.21 -14.47
C GLY A 61 -36.77 -9.44 -14.41
N ASN A 62 -36.78 -8.16 -14.03
CA ASN A 62 -35.59 -7.37 -13.89
C ASN A 62 -34.64 -7.93 -12.78
N ILE A 63 -35.24 -8.37 -11.65
CA ILE A 63 -34.48 -8.99 -10.56
C ILE A 63 -33.90 -10.33 -11.00
N GLY A 64 -34.65 -11.10 -11.81
CA GLY A 64 -34.13 -12.32 -12.44
C GLY A 64 -32.90 -12.03 -13.31
N SER A 65 -32.99 -11.03 -14.17
CA SER A 65 -31.86 -10.61 -15.03
C SER A 65 -30.65 -10.09 -14.22
N GLN A 66 -30.89 -9.33 -13.17
CA GLN A 66 -29.83 -8.87 -12.25
C GLN A 66 -29.15 -10.06 -11.56
N GLY A 67 -29.95 -11.01 -11.04
CA GLY A 67 -29.42 -12.23 -10.43
C GLY A 67 -28.58 -13.07 -11.41
N ALA A 68 -29.03 -13.22 -12.66
CA ALA A 68 -28.30 -13.91 -13.71
C ALA A 68 -26.95 -13.24 -14.01
N GLY A 69 -26.95 -11.91 -14.20
CA GLY A 69 -25.73 -11.14 -14.47
C GLY A 69 -24.71 -11.22 -13.33
N LEU A 70 -25.16 -11.05 -12.08
CA LEU A 70 -24.33 -11.18 -10.90
C LEU A 70 -23.75 -12.61 -10.78
N SER A 71 -24.60 -13.64 -10.95
CA SER A 71 -24.19 -15.04 -10.87
C SER A 71 -23.17 -15.40 -11.94
N GLN A 72 -23.33 -14.90 -13.18
CA GLN A 72 -22.38 -15.18 -14.26
C GLN A 72 -20.99 -14.59 -13.94
N LYS A 73 -20.91 -13.35 -13.46
CA LYS A 73 -19.64 -12.73 -13.09
C LYS A 73 -18.90 -13.49 -11.98
N ILE A 74 -19.62 -13.95 -10.97
CA ILE A 74 -19.04 -14.76 -9.89
C ILE A 74 -18.59 -16.12 -10.42
N LEU A 75 -19.41 -16.81 -11.20
CA LEU A 75 -19.09 -18.13 -11.74
C LEU A 75 -17.85 -18.10 -12.66
N ASP A 76 -17.72 -17.06 -13.51
CA ASP A 76 -16.57 -16.86 -14.38
C ASP A 76 -15.26 -16.77 -13.57
N ASN A 77 -15.28 -16.05 -12.45
CA ASN A 77 -14.13 -15.93 -11.57
C ASN A 77 -13.81 -17.22 -10.80
N LEU A 78 -14.83 -17.93 -10.31
CA LEU A 78 -14.64 -19.22 -9.62
C LEU A 78 -14.06 -20.28 -10.57
N THR A 79 -14.55 -20.35 -11.80
CA THR A 79 -14.06 -21.31 -12.79
C THR A 79 -12.65 -21.00 -13.27
N SER A 80 -12.23 -19.73 -13.21
CA SER A 80 -10.83 -19.35 -13.49
C SER A 80 -9.82 -19.94 -12.49
N LEU A 81 -10.27 -20.39 -11.32
CA LEU A 81 -9.45 -21.11 -10.34
C LEU A 81 -9.24 -22.58 -10.67
N GLY A 82 -9.83 -23.09 -11.76
CA GLY A 82 -9.78 -24.50 -12.18
C GLY A 82 -10.95 -25.34 -11.70
N LEU A 83 -11.97 -24.73 -11.06
CA LEU A 83 -13.22 -25.42 -10.73
C LEU A 83 -14.05 -25.67 -12.01
N ASN A 84 -14.69 -26.84 -12.12
CA ASN A 84 -15.56 -27.12 -13.24
C ASN A 84 -16.78 -26.18 -13.25
N ASN A 85 -17.22 -25.76 -14.44
CA ASN A 85 -18.39 -24.92 -14.62
C ASN A 85 -19.66 -25.78 -14.67
N HIS A 86 -20.49 -25.70 -13.63
CA HIS A 86 -21.81 -26.36 -13.57
C HIS A 86 -22.98 -25.40 -13.92
N GLY A 87 -22.68 -24.18 -14.32
CA GLY A 87 -23.63 -23.19 -14.82
C GLY A 87 -24.31 -22.34 -13.75
N ILE A 88 -25.04 -21.33 -14.24
CA ILE A 88 -26.02 -20.59 -13.45
C ILE A 88 -27.41 -21.21 -13.68
N LEU A 89 -28.16 -21.41 -12.62
CA LEU A 89 -29.37 -22.22 -12.63
C LEU A 89 -30.55 -21.51 -11.95
N ILE A 90 -31.74 -21.75 -12.45
CA ILE A 90 -32.98 -21.46 -11.73
C ILE A 90 -33.57 -22.77 -11.20
N ARG A 91 -34.29 -22.69 -10.07
CA ARG A 91 -35.08 -23.79 -9.55
C ARG A 91 -36.44 -23.27 -9.10
N ASN A 92 -37.45 -23.69 -9.78
CA ASN A 92 -38.83 -23.32 -9.44
C ASN A 92 -39.38 -24.17 -8.30
N SER A 93 -40.34 -23.63 -7.58
CA SER A 93 -41.06 -24.35 -6.52
C SER A 93 -41.59 -25.69 -7.01
N GLU A 94 -41.40 -26.73 -6.19
CA GLU A 94 -41.89 -28.08 -6.44
C GLU A 94 -43.24 -28.36 -5.72
N ASP A 95 -43.60 -27.50 -4.77
CA ASP A 95 -44.83 -27.53 -3.99
C ASP A 95 -45.90 -26.53 -4.47
N ASN A 96 -45.76 -25.99 -5.69
CA ASN A 96 -46.62 -25.00 -6.28
C ASN A 96 -46.77 -23.69 -5.48
N THR A 97 -45.76 -23.31 -4.68
CA THR A 97 -45.70 -21.98 -4.09
C THR A 97 -45.72 -20.92 -5.22
N LEU A 98 -46.57 -19.92 -5.10
CA LEU A 98 -46.75 -18.87 -6.10
C LEU A 98 -46.23 -17.52 -5.60
N TYR A 99 -45.85 -16.65 -6.52
CA TYR A 99 -45.67 -15.23 -6.32
C TYR A 99 -47.05 -14.48 -6.27
N PRO A 100 -47.08 -13.20 -5.82
CA PRO A 100 -48.33 -12.43 -5.71
C PRO A 100 -49.10 -12.27 -7.02
N ASP A 101 -48.41 -12.37 -8.16
CA ASP A 101 -49.04 -12.31 -9.50
C ASP A 101 -49.59 -13.67 -9.99
N GLY A 102 -49.53 -14.71 -9.16
CA GLY A 102 -49.92 -16.07 -9.48
C GLY A 102 -48.91 -16.89 -10.26
N SER A 103 -47.75 -16.34 -10.58
CA SER A 103 -46.68 -17.08 -11.26
C SER A 103 -45.93 -17.98 -10.29
N LEU A 104 -45.31 -19.07 -10.82
CA LEU A 104 -44.54 -20.04 -10.01
C LEU A 104 -43.35 -19.41 -9.37
N ALA A 105 -43.24 -19.54 -8.05
CA ALA A 105 -42.16 -18.93 -7.27
C ALA A 105 -40.82 -19.71 -7.35
N ASP A 106 -39.74 -19.07 -6.95
CA ASP A 106 -38.44 -19.73 -6.76
C ASP A 106 -38.50 -20.74 -5.61
N TYR A 107 -37.84 -21.86 -5.77
CA TYR A 107 -37.78 -22.94 -4.77
C TYR A 107 -37.10 -22.48 -3.46
N TYR A 108 -35.94 -21.85 -3.56
CA TYR A 108 -35.18 -21.45 -2.39
C TYR A 108 -35.75 -20.22 -1.69
N GLY A 109 -36.03 -20.38 -0.39
CA GLY A 109 -36.67 -19.34 0.42
C GLY A 109 -35.90 -18.01 0.45
N VAL A 110 -34.56 -18.05 0.49
CA VAL A 110 -33.74 -16.82 0.45
C VAL A 110 -33.84 -16.11 -0.90
N ILE A 111 -33.84 -16.85 -2.00
CA ILE A 111 -34.02 -16.28 -3.36
C ILE A 111 -35.40 -15.64 -3.50
N ARG A 112 -36.47 -16.40 -3.18
CA ARG A 112 -37.85 -15.94 -3.25
C ARG A 112 -38.08 -14.71 -2.38
N ARG A 113 -37.62 -14.72 -1.11
CA ARG A 113 -37.81 -13.58 -0.19
C ARG A 113 -37.02 -12.34 -0.62
N SER A 114 -35.80 -12.50 -1.09
CA SER A 114 -35.01 -11.38 -1.60
C SER A 114 -35.71 -10.71 -2.76
N LYS A 115 -36.22 -11.48 -3.72
CA LYS A 115 -36.96 -10.99 -4.85
C LYS A 115 -38.28 -10.25 -4.46
N LEU A 116 -38.99 -10.77 -3.47
CA LEU A 116 -40.19 -10.10 -2.91
C LEU A 116 -39.82 -8.77 -2.20
N ASN A 117 -38.59 -8.64 -1.71
CA ASN A 117 -38.06 -7.44 -1.08
C ASN A 117 -37.37 -6.46 -2.05
N GLY A 118 -37.33 -6.77 -3.35
CA GLY A 118 -36.91 -5.85 -4.40
C GLY A 118 -35.44 -5.96 -4.83
N PHE A 119 -34.70 -7.00 -4.44
CA PHE A 119 -33.31 -7.24 -4.82
C PHE A 119 -33.03 -8.72 -5.12
N PRO A 120 -32.01 -9.06 -5.94
CA PRO A 120 -31.66 -10.45 -6.23
C PRO A 120 -31.07 -11.15 -5.01
N GLY A 121 -31.54 -12.36 -4.74
CA GLY A 121 -30.91 -13.32 -3.86
C GLY A 121 -30.25 -14.42 -4.70
N ILE A 122 -29.02 -14.78 -4.43
CA ILE A 122 -28.32 -15.89 -5.10
C ILE A 122 -27.74 -16.87 -4.09
N ILE A 123 -27.58 -18.13 -4.51
CA ILE A 123 -26.89 -19.16 -3.72
C ILE A 123 -25.74 -19.68 -4.55
N ILE A 124 -24.53 -19.51 -4.02
CA ILE A 124 -23.29 -20.02 -4.62
C ILE A 124 -23.00 -21.40 -4.01
N GLU A 125 -23.01 -22.43 -4.83
CA GLU A 125 -22.50 -23.75 -4.51
C GLU A 125 -21.09 -23.84 -5.10
N HIS A 126 -20.07 -23.60 -4.25
CA HIS A 126 -18.70 -23.45 -4.71
C HIS A 126 -18.09 -24.72 -5.30
N ALA A 127 -18.41 -25.86 -4.70
CA ALA A 127 -17.87 -27.14 -5.08
C ALA A 127 -18.65 -28.28 -4.38
N PHE A 128 -18.42 -29.52 -4.77
CA PHE A 128 -19.10 -30.68 -4.18
C PHE A 128 -18.24 -31.34 -3.10
N VAL A 129 -18.71 -31.33 -1.85
CA VAL A 129 -18.02 -32.01 -0.72
C VAL A 129 -17.91 -33.52 -0.91
N THR A 130 -18.75 -34.11 -1.76
CA THR A 130 -18.77 -35.53 -2.10
C THR A 130 -17.84 -35.89 -3.26
N ASN A 131 -17.24 -34.90 -3.93
CA ASN A 131 -16.23 -35.11 -4.97
C ASN A 131 -14.82 -35.02 -4.36
N LYS A 132 -13.98 -36.01 -4.62
CA LYS A 132 -12.63 -36.05 -4.01
C LYS A 132 -11.73 -34.88 -4.41
N SER A 133 -11.79 -34.46 -5.68
CA SER A 133 -10.99 -33.33 -6.18
C SER A 133 -11.46 -32.03 -5.56
N ASP A 134 -12.77 -31.78 -5.57
CA ASP A 134 -13.36 -30.57 -5.01
C ASP A 134 -13.12 -30.49 -3.50
N ALA A 135 -13.31 -31.60 -2.78
CA ALA A 135 -13.04 -31.67 -1.33
C ALA A 135 -11.56 -31.41 -1.01
N SER A 136 -10.64 -31.93 -1.83
CA SER A 136 -9.21 -31.65 -1.67
C SER A 136 -8.89 -30.18 -1.96
N PHE A 137 -9.52 -29.59 -2.96
CA PHE A 137 -9.36 -28.17 -3.29
C PHE A 137 -9.84 -27.27 -2.13
N MET A 138 -11.04 -27.54 -1.59
CA MET A 138 -11.61 -26.80 -0.45
C MET A 138 -10.91 -27.09 0.88
N GLY A 139 -10.23 -28.20 1.04
CA GLY A 139 -9.43 -28.54 2.22
C GLY A 139 -8.15 -27.73 2.38
N ASN A 140 -7.82 -26.87 1.43
CA ASN A 140 -6.66 -25.98 1.45
C ASN A 140 -7.09 -24.55 1.74
N GLU A 141 -6.53 -23.95 2.79
CA GLU A 141 -6.87 -22.57 3.22
C GLU A 141 -6.61 -21.53 2.14
N ASP A 142 -5.48 -21.63 1.42
CA ASP A 142 -5.16 -20.70 0.33
C ASP A 142 -6.20 -20.74 -0.80
N ASN A 143 -6.75 -21.94 -1.08
CA ASN A 143 -7.80 -22.08 -2.07
C ASN A 143 -9.14 -21.50 -1.58
N LEU A 144 -9.46 -21.65 -0.28
CA LEU A 144 -10.64 -21.00 0.31
C LEU A 144 -10.55 -19.47 0.20
N GLN A 145 -9.37 -18.90 0.47
CA GLN A 145 -9.13 -17.48 0.31
C GLN A 145 -9.25 -17.04 -1.16
N LYS A 146 -8.70 -17.83 -2.11
CA LYS A 146 -8.86 -17.55 -3.55
C LYS A 146 -10.32 -17.60 -3.98
N MET A 147 -11.12 -18.55 -3.47
CA MET A 147 -12.57 -18.62 -3.75
C MET A 147 -13.28 -17.39 -3.24
N GLY A 148 -13.06 -16.98 -1.98
CA GLY A 148 -13.64 -15.75 -1.43
C GLY A 148 -13.21 -14.49 -2.20
N HIS A 149 -11.99 -14.47 -2.71
CA HIS A 149 -11.51 -13.38 -3.57
C HIS A 149 -12.22 -13.38 -4.93
N ALA A 150 -12.42 -14.56 -5.53
CA ALA A 150 -13.16 -14.71 -6.79
C ALA A 150 -14.62 -14.26 -6.66
N ASP A 151 -15.28 -14.59 -5.55
CA ASP A 151 -16.64 -14.10 -5.24
C ASP A 151 -16.67 -12.59 -5.16
N ALA A 152 -15.77 -11.98 -4.36
CA ALA A 152 -15.69 -10.55 -4.20
C ALA A 152 -15.40 -9.83 -5.52
N LEU A 153 -14.51 -10.39 -6.36
CA LEU A 153 -14.17 -9.84 -7.68
C LEU A 153 -15.36 -9.90 -8.63
N GLY A 154 -16.11 -11.02 -8.65
CA GLY A 154 -17.32 -11.16 -9.46
C GLY A 154 -18.41 -10.15 -9.07
N ILE A 155 -18.61 -9.94 -7.77
CA ILE A 155 -19.54 -8.92 -7.25
C ILE A 155 -19.06 -7.53 -7.68
N ALA A 156 -17.76 -7.22 -7.49
CA ALA A 156 -17.22 -5.92 -7.87
C ALA A 156 -17.34 -5.65 -9.38
N GLN A 157 -17.06 -6.62 -10.22
CA GLN A 157 -17.22 -6.52 -11.67
C GLN A 157 -18.67 -6.27 -12.10
N TYR A 158 -19.62 -6.94 -11.45
CA TYR A 158 -21.04 -6.77 -11.75
C TYR A 158 -21.54 -5.36 -11.40
N TYR A 159 -21.17 -4.86 -10.23
CA TYR A 159 -21.59 -3.53 -9.76
C TYR A 159 -20.68 -2.39 -10.21
N GLY A 160 -19.63 -2.67 -11.01
CA GLY A 160 -18.67 -1.64 -11.44
C GLY A 160 -17.86 -1.04 -10.27
N LEU A 161 -17.66 -1.81 -9.21
CA LEU A 161 -16.90 -1.37 -8.05
C LEU A 161 -15.39 -1.50 -8.35
N SER A 162 -14.66 -0.46 -8.09
CA SER A 162 -13.20 -0.51 -8.05
C SER A 162 -12.74 -0.62 -6.60
N LYS A 163 -11.65 -1.40 -6.36
CA LYS A 163 -11.00 -1.39 -5.06
C LYS A 163 -10.47 0.02 -4.80
N THR A 164 -11.10 0.74 -3.89
CA THR A 164 -10.54 2.01 -3.43
C THR A 164 -9.40 1.73 -2.47
N TYR A 165 -8.28 2.41 -2.70
CA TYR A 165 -7.17 2.44 -1.77
C TYR A 165 -6.68 3.88 -1.63
N PHE A 166 -6.29 4.22 -0.42
CA PHE A 166 -5.76 5.52 -0.07
C PHE A 166 -4.91 5.38 1.19
N GLY A 167 -3.65 5.77 1.12
CA GLY A 167 -2.74 5.68 2.25
C GLY A 167 -1.35 6.22 1.95
N ILE A 168 -0.52 6.26 2.99
CA ILE A 168 0.90 6.56 2.89
C ILE A 168 1.66 5.23 2.78
N LYS A 169 2.40 5.06 1.69
CA LYS A 169 3.23 3.88 1.44
C LYS A 169 4.56 3.98 2.20
N SER A 170 5.21 5.14 2.13
CA SER A 170 6.43 5.45 2.88
C SER A 170 6.58 6.96 3.05
N VAL A 171 7.39 7.35 4.03
CA VAL A 171 7.92 8.70 4.18
C VAL A 171 9.42 8.57 4.24
N ASP A 172 10.09 9.16 3.27
CA ASP A 172 11.53 9.08 3.11
C ASP A 172 12.18 10.39 3.55
N PHE A 173 13.31 10.26 4.24
CA PHE A 173 14.09 11.38 4.73
C PHE A 173 15.46 11.38 4.08
N SER A 174 15.92 12.52 3.58
CA SER A 174 17.29 12.69 3.11
C SER A 174 17.86 14.01 3.60
N GLN A 175 19.15 14.00 3.92
CA GLN A 175 19.92 15.20 4.27
C GLN A 175 20.65 15.69 3.03
N GLU A 176 20.41 16.94 2.68
CA GLU A 176 21.04 17.63 1.57
C GLU A 176 22.01 18.69 2.12
N ASN A 177 22.77 19.35 1.24
CA ASN A 177 23.74 20.36 1.68
C ASN A 177 23.13 21.53 2.45
N ASP A 178 21.93 21.96 2.05
CA ASP A 178 21.29 23.19 2.56
C ASP A 178 19.98 22.97 3.29
N TYR A 179 19.47 21.74 3.30
CA TYR A 179 18.16 21.41 3.91
C TYR A 179 18.00 19.89 4.10
N ASP A 180 17.13 19.53 4.99
CA ASP A 180 16.57 18.17 5.03
C ASP A 180 15.35 18.10 4.12
N ARG A 181 15.20 16.98 3.43
CA ARG A 181 14.07 16.69 2.54
C ARG A 181 13.20 15.59 3.14
N ILE A 182 11.90 15.82 3.13
CA ILE A 182 10.87 14.84 3.51
C ILE A 182 10.06 14.55 2.25
N THR A 183 10.05 13.31 1.79
CA THR A 183 9.26 12.87 0.63
C THR A 183 8.18 11.90 1.08
N VAL A 184 6.93 12.23 0.79
CA VAL A 184 5.76 11.42 1.14
C VAL A 184 5.32 10.62 -0.08
N ASN A 185 5.44 9.30 -0.03
CA ASN A 185 4.96 8.42 -1.08
C ASN A 185 3.55 7.94 -0.73
N ALA A 186 2.56 8.57 -1.34
CA ALA A 186 1.17 8.17 -1.21
C ALA A 186 0.81 7.09 -2.23
N ASP A 187 -0.14 6.21 -1.86
CA ASP A 187 -0.76 5.25 -2.75
C ASP A 187 -2.27 5.51 -2.76
N SER A 188 -2.81 5.90 -3.93
CA SER A 188 -4.20 6.34 -4.05
C SER A 188 -4.74 6.08 -5.44
N ASN A 189 -5.99 5.56 -5.52
CA ASN A 189 -6.77 5.53 -6.76
C ASN A 189 -8.07 6.38 -6.68
N ILE A 190 -8.18 7.20 -5.63
CA ILE A 190 -9.33 8.09 -5.43
C ILE A 190 -8.98 9.57 -5.61
N GLY A 191 -7.91 9.83 -6.38
CA GLY A 191 -7.42 11.16 -6.74
C GLY A 191 -6.14 11.54 -6.01
N GLU A 192 -5.52 12.63 -6.48
CA GLU A 192 -4.29 13.16 -5.90
C GLU A 192 -4.54 13.74 -4.51
N PRO A 193 -3.75 13.32 -3.51
CA PRO A 193 -3.91 13.82 -2.15
C PRO A 193 -3.34 15.22 -1.98
N LYS A 194 -3.82 15.91 -0.95
CA LYS A 194 -3.16 17.05 -0.36
C LYS A 194 -2.35 16.61 0.85
N TYR A 195 -1.23 17.30 1.09
CA TYR A 195 -0.24 16.95 2.09
C TYR A 195 -0.17 17.99 3.19
N LYS A 196 -0.12 17.53 4.43
CA LYS A 196 0.21 18.31 5.61
C LYS A 196 1.39 17.62 6.31
N VAL A 197 2.46 18.37 6.54
CA VAL A 197 3.66 17.89 7.21
C VAL A 197 3.97 18.81 8.38
N GLN A 198 4.17 18.21 9.55
CA GLN A 198 4.48 18.94 10.78
C GLN A 198 5.66 18.29 11.49
N ALA A 199 6.50 19.10 12.11
CA ALA A 199 7.58 18.68 12.99
C ALA A 199 7.29 19.12 14.42
N TYR A 200 7.38 18.20 15.36
CA TYR A 200 7.34 18.50 16.78
C TYR A 200 8.76 18.63 17.32
N ASP A 201 9.10 19.84 17.76
CA ASP A 201 10.36 20.12 18.43
C ASP A 201 10.31 19.55 19.85
N LEU A 202 11.09 18.51 20.12
CA LEU A 202 11.08 17.81 21.40
C LEU A 202 11.61 18.65 22.57
N ASP A 203 12.50 19.60 22.28
CA ASP A 203 13.06 20.50 23.29
C ASP A 203 12.11 21.64 23.63
N LYS A 204 11.60 22.32 22.60
CA LYS A 204 10.70 23.47 22.73
C LYS A 204 9.25 23.06 23.02
N LYS A 205 8.92 21.78 22.78
CA LYS A 205 7.57 21.19 22.96
C LYS A 205 6.50 21.90 22.13
N ILE A 206 6.82 22.24 20.91
CA ILE A 206 5.94 22.94 19.96
C ILE A 206 5.89 22.22 18.61
N TRP A 207 4.75 22.32 17.95
CA TRP A 207 4.59 21.90 16.56
C TRP A 207 4.99 23.04 15.61
N VAL A 208 5.74 22.69 14.58
CA VAL A 208 6.06 23.55 13.43
C VAL A 208 5.41 22.94 12.20
N THR A 209 4.55 23.71 11.53
CA THR A 209 3.96 23.25 10.26
C THR A 209 4.92 23.53 9.12
N LEU A 210 5.36 22.49 8.44
CA LEU A 210 6.30 22.57 7.32
C LEU A 210 5.56 22.69 5.98
N ALA A 211 4.42 22.01 5.85
CA ALA A 211 3.49 22.14 4.73
C ALA A 211 2.05 21.98 5.23
N SER A 212 1.12 22.69 4.60
CA SER A 212 -0.31 22.56 4.88
C SER A 212 -1.08 22.72 3.57
N ASP A 213 -2.03 21.78 3.33
CA ASP A 213 -2.90 21.77 2.15
C ASP A 213 -2.11 21.78 0.81
N SER A 214 -0.88 21.26 0.82
CA SER A 214 0.04 21.25 -0.32
C SER A 214 -0.34 20.14 -1.31
N THR A 215 -0.16 20.42 -2.60
CA THR A 215 -0.18 19.39 -3.67
C THR A 215 1.20 18.79 -3.92
N ASP A 216 2.25 19.37 -3.34
CA ASP A 216 3.61 18.84 -3.44
C ASP A 216 3.85 17.76 -2.37
N SER A 217 4.24 16.59 -2.81
CA SER A 217 4.58 15.45 -1.95
C SER A 217 5.94 15.59 -1.27
N THR A 218 6.70 16.62 -1.59
CA THR A 218 8.05 16.85 -1.08
C THR A 218 8.11 18.15 -0.30
N VAL A 219 8.71 18.09 0.89
CA VAL A 219 8.94 19.26 1.75
C VAL A 219 10.42 19.39 2.03
N THR A 220 10.95 20.60 1.86
CA THR A 220 12.32 20.96 2.27
C THR A 220 12.28 21.76 3.57
N TRP A 221 13.18 21.47 4.48
CA TRP A 221 13.22 22.07 5.81
C TRP A 221 14.65 22.29 6.27
N LYS A 222 14.87 23.38 7.04
CA LYS A 222 16.17 23.74 7.63
C LYS A 222 16.12 23.66 9.15
N PRO A 223 16.19 22.46 9.75
CA PRO A 223 16.14 22.32 11.20
C PRO A 223 17.46 22.72 11.90
N GLU A 224 17.39 22.87 13.22
CA GLU A 224 18.56 22.76 14.10
C GLU A 224 19.00 21.29 14.20
N ALA A 225 20.29 21.02 14.49
CA ALA A 225 20.79 19.65 14.70
C ALA A 225 20.23 19.08 16.02
N LYS A 226 19.14 18.34 15.93
CA LYS A 226 18.50 17.65 17.06
C LYS A 226 17.39 16.70 16.59
N SER A 227 16.75 16.03 17.56
CA SER A 227 15.66 15.11 17.30
C SER A 227 14.31 15.81 17.27
N TYR A 228 13.45 15.34 16.38
CA TYR A 228 12.09 15.80 16.15
C TYR A 228 11.13 14.60 16.03
N TYR A 229 9.87 14.86 16.18
CA TYR A 229 8.82 13.93 15.82
C TYR A 229 8.06 14.47 14.60
N ILE A 230 8.03 13.72 13.53
CA ILE A 230 7.39 14.13 12.27
C ILE A 230 6.00 13.50 12.19
N HIS A 231 5.01 14.35 11.94
CA HIS A 231 3.65 13.96 11.62
C HIS A 231 3.32 14.34 10.19
N VAL A 232 2.87 13.36 9.40
CA VAL A 232 2.40 13.53 8.04
C VAL A 232 0.94 13.14 7.97
N GLU A 233 0.12 13.98 7.38
CA GLU A 233 -1.28 13.71 7.07
C GLU A 233 -1.51 13.93 5.58
N ILE A 234 -2.21 13.00 4.93
CA ILE A 234 -2.67 13.17 3.55
C ILE A 234 -4.19 13.15 3.52
N THR A 235 -4.78 13.99 2.68
CA THR A 235 -6.24 14.11 2.53
C THR A 235 -6.62 13.95 1.06
N ALA A 236 -7.48 12.96 0.77
CA ALA A 236 -8.00 12.73 -0.58
C ALA A 236 -9.12 13.72 -0.94
N PRO A 237 -9.45 13.90 -2.25
CA PRO A 237 -10.54 14.78 -2.70
C PRO A 237 -11.91 14.44 -2.12
N ASN A 238 -12.16 13.20 -1.76
CA ASN A 238 -13.40 12.73 -1.13
C ASN A 238 -13.41 12.89 0.41
N GLY A 239 -12.36 13.48 1.00
CA GLY A 239 -12.23 13.69 2.44
C GLY A 239 -11.64 12.52 3.22
N ALA A 240 -11.24 11.42 2.58
CA ALA A 240 -10.50 10.35 3.28
C ALA A 240 -9.14 10.88 3.75
N VAL A 241 -8.74 10.46 4.96
CA VAL A 241 -7.49 10.90 5.62
C VAL A 241 -6.65 9.67 5.96
N ALA A 242 -5.34 9.79 5.77
CA ALA A 242 -4.35 8.85 6.29
C ALA A 242 -3.18 9.61 6.91
N SER A 243 -2.56 9.04 7.95
CA SER A 243 -1.45 9.66 8.66
C SER A 243 -0.28 8.71 8.86
N TYR A 244 0.89 9.28 9.07
CA TYR A 244 2.14 8.60 9.37
C TYR A 244 2.93 9.42 10.40
N ASP A 245 3.48 8.73 11.39
CA ASP A 245 4.26 9.33 12.46
C ASP A 245 5.64 8.67 12.55
N SER A 246 6.70 9.46 12.69
CA SER A 246 8.06 8.95 12.80
C SER A 246 8.94 9.85 13.65
N ALA A 247 9.91 9.27 14.35
CA ALA A 247 11.05 10.02 14.88
C ALA A 247 12.01 10.38 13.74
N PHE A 248 12.57 11.57 13.81
CA PHE A 248 13.57 12.06 12.87
C PHE A 248 14.67 12.82 13.64
N SER A 249 15.91 12.62 13.25
CA SER A 249 17.04 13.41 13.78
C SER A 249 17.77 14.06 12.64
N SER A 250 17.92 15.39 12.71
CA SER A 250 18.85 16.10 11.85
C SER A 250 20.21 16.15 12.53
N ASP A 251 21.24 15.69 11.81
CA ASP A 251 22.64 15.76 12.28
C ASP A 251 23.29 17.12 11.93
N ILE A 252 22.58 17.94 11.16
CA ILE A 252 23.05 19.21 10.61
C ILE A 252 22.24 20.36 11.18
N ASP A 253 22.94 21.35 11.73
CA ASP A 253 22.32 22.63 12.11
C ASP A 253 22.35 23.59 10.91
N TYR A 254 21.30 23.54 10.08
CA TYR A 254 21.17 24.41 8.92
C TYR A 254 20.94 25.88 9.26
N THR A 255 20.75 26.23 10.53
CA THR A 255 20.70 27.64 10.97
C THR A 255 22.10 28.23 11.09
N LYS A 256 23.14 27.42 11.01
CA LYS A 256 24.55 27.80 11.05
C LYS A 256 25.27 27.32 9.81
N SER A 257 26.32 28.04 9.44
CA SER A 257 27.28 27.57 8.44
C SER A 257 27.96 26.29 8.93
N TYR A 258 28.02 25.25 8.09
CA TYR A 258 28.77 24.05 8.39
C TYR A 258 29.48 23.50 7.15
N VAL A 259 30.51 22.69 7.37
CA VAL A 259 31.12 21.80 6.37
C VAL A 259 31.50 20.50 7.05
N LYS A 260 31.27 19.37 6.38
CA LYS A 260 31.62 18.03 6.83
C LYS A 260 32.25 17.25 5.69
N ILE A 261 33.48 16.78 5.87
CA ILE A 261 34.15 15.89 4.93
C ILE A 261 33.71 14.46 5.25
N ASN A 262 33.07 13.77 4.29
CA ASN A 262 32.50 12.44 4.47
C ASN A 262 33.49 11.31 4.17
N GLY A 263 34.62 11.62 3.54
CA GLY A 263 35.65 10.65 3.17
C GLY A 263 36.49 11.11 2.01
N ALA A 264 37.54 10.34 1.72
CA ALA A 264 38.45 10.58 0.62
C ALA A 264 38.32 9.50 -0.47
N THR A 265 38.62 9.90 -1.67
CA THR A 265 38.72 9.02 -2.83
C THR A 265 39.91 9.43 -3.68
N TRP A 266 40.44 8.51 -4.51
CA TRP A 266 41.55 8.80 -5.40
C TRP A 266 41.49 7.97 -6.66
N LYS A 267 42.16 8.48 -7.70
CA LYS A 267 42.33 7.79 -8.97
C LYS A 267 43.84 7.82 -9.34
N ILE A 268 44.45 6.64 -9.53
CA ILE A 268 45.83 6.51 -9.98
C ILE A 268 45.88 6.57 -11.49
N ASN A 269 46.73 7.48 -12.01
CA ASN A 269 47.01 7.62 -13.44
C ASN A 269 48.51 7.30 -13.68
N PRO A 270 49.00 7.09 -14.92
CA PRO A 270 50.39 6.69 -15.20
C PRO A 270 51.44 7.60 -14.62
N HIS A 271 51.20 8.89 -14.42
CA HIS A 271 52.19 9.85 -13.94
C HIS A 271 51.63 10.84 -12.89
N SER A 272 50.43 10.55 -12.35
CA SER A 272 49.79 11.41 -11.36
C SER A 272 48.73 10.66 -10.56
N ILE A 273 48.28 11.26 -9.49
CA ILE A 273 47.19 10.79 -8.67
C ILE A 273 46.17 11.94 -8.55
N ASP A 274 44.95 11.67 -8.86
CA ASP A 274 43.84 12.60 -8.58
C ASP A 274 43.30 12.26 -7.19
N LEU A 275 43.40 13.21 -6.25
CA LEU A 275 42.91 13.09 -4.90
C LEU A 275 41.58 13.85 -4.78
N GLY A 276 40.59 13.28 -4.16
CA GLY A 276 39.28 13.89 -4.01
C GLY A 276 38.67 13.67 -2.63
N VAL A 277 37.73 14.52 -2.24
CA VAL A 277 36.89 14.35 -1.05
C VAL A 277 35.42 14.54 -1.37
N GLY A 278 34.61 13.70 -0.75
CA GLY A 278 33.18 13.91 -0.63
C GLY A 278 32.91 14.80 0.58
N TYR A 279 31.97 15.73 0.46
CA TYR A 279 31.63 16.63 1.55
C TYR A 279 30.19 17.15 1.44
N ASN A 280 29.63 17.54 2.58
CA ASN A 280 28.37 18.25 2.70
C ASN A 280 28.62 19.62 3.34
N HIS A 281 27.89 20.65 2.97
CA HIS A 281 28.09 21.99 3.51
C HIS A 281 26.82 22.84 3.47
N SER A 282 26.81 23.91 4.27
CA SER A 282 25.93 25.08 4.13
C SER A 282 26.72 26.35 4.42
N GLY A 283 26.16 27.51 4.01
CA GLY A 283 26.80 28.80 4.28
C GLY A 283 27.75 29.30 3.19
N GLY A 284 27.44 28.99 1.92
CA GLY A 284 28.16 29.48 0.74
C GLY A 284 29.27 28.53 0.25
N ASP A 285 30.11 29.06 -0.65
CA ASP A 285 31.17 28.30 -1.30
C ASP A 285 32.16 27.70 -0.29
N VAL A 286 32.73 26.54 -0.63
CA VAL A 286 33.75 25.85 0.16
C VAL A 286 35.10 25.99 -0.52
N LEU A 287 36.08 26.36 0.22
CA LEU A 287 37.50 26.40 -0.21
C LEU A 287 38.26 25.29 0.50
N PHE A 288 39.15 24.66 -0.22
CA PHE A 288 39.99 23.55 0.26
C PHE A 288 41.44 23.92 0.33
N LYS A 289 42.12 23.40 1.36
CA LYS A 289 43.57 23.37 1.45
C LYS A 289 44.03 21.93 1.41
N TRP A 290 44.84 21.60 0.45
CA TRP A 290 45.39 20.26 0.23
C TRP A 290 46.88 20.23 0.61
N GLN A 291 47.23 19.29 1.46
CA GLN A 291 48.62 19.09 1.92
C GLN A 291 48.98 17.60 1.91
N VAL A 292 50.25 17.32 1.67
CA VAL A 292 50.83 15.97 1.81
C VAL A 292 52.00 15.98 2.76
N TYR A 293 52.06 14.98 3.62
CA TYR A 293 53.19 14.76 4.49
C TYR A 293 53.98 13.54 4.03
N ASN A 294 55.23 13.72 3.61
CA ASN A 294 56.07 12.62 3.22
C ASN A 294 56.67 11.98 4.50
N LEU A 295 56.37 10.70 4.70
CA LEU A 295 56.75 9.95 5.90
C LEU A 295 58.27 9.66 5.95
N ASP A 296 58.95 9.60 4.80
CA ASP A 296 60.39 9.31 4.71
C ASP A 296 61.22 10.58 5.00
N THR A 297 60.82 11.71 4.39
CA THR A 297 61.53 12.98 4.55
C THR A 297 61.03 13.83 5.71
N LYS A 298 59.88 13.43 6.33
CA LYS A 298 59.22 14.12 7.45
C LYS A 298 58.87 15.59 7.14
N LYS A 299 58.45 15.87 5.91
CA LYS A 299 58.11 17.23 5.44
C LYS A 299 56.71 17.33 4.91
N TRP A 300 56.02 18.45 5.21
CA TRP A 300 54.78 18.86 4.63
C TRP A 300 54.99 19.58 3.29
N THR A 301 54.14 19.32 2.34
CA THR A 301 54.07 20.06 1.08
C THR A 301 52.60 20.48 0.88
N THR A 302 52.34 21.78 0.66
CA THR A 302 51.01 22.30 0.29
C THR A 302 50.85 22.14 -1.22
N LEU A 303 49.81 21.41 -1.64
CA LEU A 303 49.49 21.22 -3.04
C LEU A 303 48.61 22.35 -3.57
N ALA A 304 47.64 22.81 -2.75
CA ALA A 304 46.81 23.98 -2.99
C ALA A 304 46.35 24.60 -1.68
N ASP A 305 46.07 25.90 -1.70
CA ASP A 305 45.49 26.65 -0.60
C ASP A 305 44.38 27.54 -1.14
N ARG A 306 43.24 27.62 -0.42
CA ARG A 306 42.01 28.35 -0.82
C ARG A 306 41.52 27.96 -2.22
N TYR A 307 41.54 26.68 -2.52
CA TYR A 307 41.18 26.11 -3.82
C TYR A 307 39.71 25.70 -3.81
N SER A 308 38.97 26.08 -4.84
CA SER A 308 37.52 25.80 -4.93
C SER A 308 37.17 24.36 -5.33
N GLY A 309 38.17 23.59 -5.78
CA GLY A 309 37.94 22.21 -6.22
C GLY A 309 38.10 21.21 -5.08
N ASN A 310 37.16 20.29 -4.97
CA ASN A 310 37.24 19.14 -4.07
C ASN A 310 38.04 17.96 -4.66
N TRP A 311 38.67 18.16 -5.81
CA TRP A 311 39.63 17.26 -6.46
C TRP A 311 40.88 18.02 -6.83
N ILE A 312 42.05 17.37 -6.65
CA ILE A 312 43.38 17.92 -7.05
C ILE A 312 44.25 16.86 -7.68
N THR A 313 44.96 17.20 -8.73
CA THR A 313 45.92 16.32 -9.37
C THR A 313 47.29 16.54 -8.72
N TRP A 314 47.88 15.45 -8.19
CA TRP A 314 49.18 15.43 -7.55
C TRP A 314 50.13 14.51 -8.29
N ARG A 315 51.41 14.88 -8.35
CA ARG A 315 52.49 14.09 -8.96
C ARG A 315 53.52 13.74 -7.87
N PRO A 316 53.35 12.66 -7.12
CA PRO A 316 54.29 12.25 -6.07
C PRO A 316 55.59 11.73 -6.63
N THR A 317 56.65 11.87 -5.83
CA THR A 317 57.80 10.97 -5.90
C THR A 317 57.46 9.65 -5.18
N PRO A 318 58.13 8.50 -5.53
CA PRO A 318 57.91 7.27 -4.76
C PRO A 318 58.11 7.48 -3.27
N GLY A 319 57.21 6.93 -2.44
CA GLY A 319 57.24 7.07 -0.98
C GLY A 319 55.89 6.89 -0.32
N ASN A 320 55.87 6.93 0.99
CA ASN A 320 54.63 6.85 1.79
C ASN A 320 54.23 8.24 2.26
N TYR A 321 52.92 8.50 2.20
CA TYR A 321 52.38 9.83 2.47
C TYR A 321 51.12 9.78 3.34
N TRP A 322 50.95 10.84 4.13
CA TRP A 322 49.63 11.24 4.61
C TRP A 322 49.10 12.34 3.70
N VAL A 323 47.87 12.24 3.33
CA VAL A 323 47.14 13.31 2.64
C VAL A 323 46.22 13.96 3.65
N HIS A 324 46.35 15.28 3.78
CA HIS A 324 45.54 16.11 4.66
C HIS A 324 44.75 17.14 3.84
N VAL A 325 43.46 17.25 4.10
CA VAL A 325 42.60 18.23 3.48
C VAL A 325 41.83 18.99 4.55
N GLU A 326 41.87 20.32 4.47
CA GLU A 326 41.03 21.22 5.26
C GLU A 326 39.97 21.84 4.32
N ALA A 327 38.74 21.97 4.81
CA ALA A 327 37.63 22.62 4.10
C ALA A 327 37.11 23.78 4.94
N ILE A 328 36.89 24.92 4.33
CA ILE A 328 36.36 26.13 4.98
C ILE A 328 35.24 26.71 4.12
N THR A 329 34.04 26.95 4.71
CA THR A 329 32.95 27.65 4.04
C THR A 329 33.13 29.16 4.06
N GLN A 330 32.44 29.88 3.18
CA GLN A 330 32.38 31.33 3.22
C GLN A 330 31.84 31.86 4.56
N GLY A 331 30.94 31.11 5.20
CA GLY A 331 30.41 31.44 6.54
C GLY A 331 31.34 31.10 7.71
N GLY A 332 32.55 30.59 7.44
CA GLY A 332 33.61 30.36 8.42
C GLY A 332 33.61 29.00 9.12
N ALA A 333 32.67 28.10 8.78
CA ALA A 333 32.73 26.73 9.28
C ALA A 333 33.92 25.96 8.67
N GLN A 334 34.53 25.07 9.46
CA GLN A 334 35.72 24.34 9.05
C GLN A 334 35.59 22.85 9.41
N ASP A 335 36.15 22.00 8.56
CA ASP A 335 36.39 20.58 8.84
C ASP A 335 37.69 20.11 8.19
N GLN A 336 38.25 19.00 8.68
CA GLN A 336 39.48 18.46 8.16
C GLN A 336 39.47 16.94 8.12
N TYR A 337 40.21 16.39 7.19
CA TYR A 337 40.32 14.94 7.00
C TYR A 337 41.76 14.55 6.65
N THR A 338 42.25 13.47 7.29
CA THR A 338 43.59 12.96 7.03
C THR A 338 43.52 11.46 6.77
N TYR A 339 44.19 10.98 5.75
CA TYR A 339 44.28 9.57 5.42
C TYR A 339 45.69 9.17 4.95
N CYS A 340 46.05 7.89 5.15
CA CYS A 340 47.27 7.34 4.64
C CYS A 340 47.17 7.03 3.16
N PHE A 341 48.25 7.33 2.44
CA PHE A 341 48.42 6.98 1.04
C PHE A 341 49.76 6.27 0.88
N ASN A 342 49.72 4.96 0.55
CA ASN A 342 50.88 4.08 0.44
C ASN A 342 51.08 3.62 -0.99
#